data_e2095786f96351c262fa03b8c5df87fa
#
_entry.id   e2095786f96351c262fa03b8c5df87fa
#
_cell.length_a   1.000
_cell.length_b   1.000
_cell.length_c   1.000
_cell.angle_alpha   90.00
_cell.angle_beta   90.00
_cell.angle_gamma   90.00
#
_symmetry.space_group_name_H-M   'P 1'
#
loop_
_entity.id
_entity.type
_entity.pdbx_description
1 polymer ?
#
loop_
_entity_poly.entity_id
_entity_poly.type
_entity_poly.pdbx_seq_one_letter_code
_entity_poly.pdbx_strand_id
1 'polypeptide(L)'
;MDRRKFVKTTLAASIAASLPILTACGEKAKVATEATASIRGISLDGVELELEAAAIRELGDALSGPVLLSGDPGYDGARMIWNGMHDKRPALIAQCLSSEDVAQAVNFARERSLLTAIRGGGHSWPGKSVCDDGLMIDLSQMHNVEVDTAAKRAYAGGGALLGNLDDATLAHGLATTAGVVSHTGCGGFTLGGGFGRLNRKYGLTIDNLLGAEIITADGKIRKISAEEEPDLFWAIRGGGGNFGVVTQFDYQLHDFDRNILSGMIVWPIEQAREVLEFYAEWSPGLSRELYAGPMMATMPDGTSVIGIEVVYNGDPVQGEKELVPLRAIGKPIDDGIKMQDYKVMQTQEDAALAHGVRSYAKNAMVGEFTQGLVDDMIDAFIADPRAAIFTHTCGGAVADHGETDTAFPHRNAQTMLVFFTGWADPADDAIGKKMCRDWHAALDSHSGGYYDNIEQEGDTGTAGNFGPNYDRLRSIKTQYDPGNLFRMNSNIEPA
;
A
#
# COMPACT_ATOMS: atom_id res chain seq x y z
N MET A 1 31.49 -3.22 26.20
CA MET A 1 30.07 -3.60 25.99
C MET A 1 30.06 -4.66 24.90
N ASP A 2 29.40 -5.77 25.16
CA ASP A 2 29.43 -6.93 24.26
C ASP A 2 28.57 -6.64 23.01
N ARG A 3 29.23 -6.60 21.83
CA ARG A 3 28.64 -6.28 20.53
C ARG A 3 27.46 -7.19 20.12
N ARG A 4 27.36 -8.38 20.72
CA ARG A 4 26.25 -9.33 20.47
C ARG A 4 24.95 -9.01 21.18
N LYS A 5 24.92 -8.07 22.12
CA LYS A 5 23.71 -7.65 22.83
C LYS A 5 22.97 -6.50 22.14
N PHE A 6 23.64 -5.76 21.26
CA PHE A 6 23.09 -4.57 20.62
C PHE A 6 21.92 -4.88 19.66
N VAL A 7 22.05 -5.93 18.85
CA VAL A 7 21.02 -6.31 17.86
C VAL A 7 19.77 -6.96 18.48
N LYS A 8 19.84 -7.44 19.72
CA LYS A 8 18.71 -8.13 20.37
C LYS A 8 17.84 -7.24 21.26
N THR A 9 18.19 -5.97 21.48
CA THR A 9 17.51 -5.13 22.49
C THR A 9 16.65 -4.02 21.89
N THR A 10 16.64 -3.84 20.59
CA THR A 10 15.86 -2.78 19.92
C THR A 10 14.41 -3.20 19.58
N LEU A 11 14.00 -4.42 19.94
CA LEU A 11 12.67 -4.99 19.65
C LEU A 11 11.81 -5.27 20.89
N ALA A 12 12.11 -4.73 22.05
CA ALA A 12 11.34 -5.04 23.26
C ALA A 12 11.06 -3.81 24.12
N ALA A 13 10.18 -2.94 23.67
CA ALA A 13 9.45 -2.02 24.53
C ALA A 13 8.05 -1.78 23.96
N SER A 14 7.22 -2.80 23.96
CA SER A 14 5.78 -2.67 23.77
C SER A 14 5.09 -3.36 24.92
N ILE A 15 4.41 -2.59 25.75
CA ILE A 15 3.59 -3.05 26.85
C ILE A 15 2.49 -3.93 26.27
N ALA A 16 2.56 -5.24 26.53
CA ALA A 16 1.53 -6.20 26.21
C ALA A 16 0.33 -5.96 27.14
N ALA A 17 -0.73 -5.33 26.65
CA ALA A 17 -2.05 -5.45 27.21
C ALA A 17 -2.70 -6.69 26.59
N SER A 18 -2.57 -7.83 27.27
CA SER A 18 -3.25 -9.07 26.92
C SER A 18 -4.74 -8.95 27.22
N LEU A 19 -5.55 -8.78 26.19
CA LEU A 19 -6.98 -9.06 26.24
C LEU A 19 -7.20 -10.54 25.88
N PRO A 20 -8.09 -11.26 26.58
CA PRO A 20 -8.35 -12.66 26.27
C PRO A 20 -9.12 -12.78 24.94
N ILE A 21 -8.55 -13.51 23.99
CA ILE A 21 -9.24 -13.93 22.78
C ILE A 21 -10.24 -15.02 23.20
N LEU A 22 -11.51 -14.66 23.29
CA LEU A 22 -12.62 -15.61 23.35
C LEU A 22 -12.90 -16.11 21.92
N THR A 23 -12.39 -17.28 21.60
CA THR A 23 -12.83 -18.07 20.45
C THR A 23 -14.24 -18.60 20.73
N ALA A 24 -15.25 -17.90 20.25
CA ALA A 24 -16.61 -18.41 20.13
C ALA A 24 -16.94 -18.55 18.65
N CYS A 25 -16.84 -19.78 18.12
CA CYS A 25 -17.58 -20.18 16.94
C CYS A 25 -19.06 -20.22 17.29
N GLY A 26 -19.76 -19.13 17.02
CA GLY A 26 -21.21 -19.03 17.02
C GLY A 26 -21.59 -18.17 15.83
N GLU A 27 -22.61 -18.57 15.08
CA GLU A 27 -23.25 -17.70 14.10
C GLU A 27 -23.50 -16.34 14.77
N LYS A 28 -22.80 -15.30 14.31
CA LYS A 28 -23.04 -13.95 14.80
C LYS A 28 -24.45 -13.57 14.38
N ALA A 29 -25.36 -13.50 15.33
CA ALA A 29 -26.68 -12.95 15.10
C ALA A 29 -26.49 -11.56 14.47
N LYS A 30 -27.13 -11.31 13.32
CA LYS A 30 -27.21 -10.02 12.68
C LYS A 30 -27.77 -9.02 13.70
N VAL A 31 -26.96 -8.09 14.15
CA VAL A 31 -27.46 -6.98 14.97
C VAL A 31 -28.20 -6.07 13.99
N ALA A 32 -29.52 -6.10 14.03
CA ALA A 32 -30.34 -5.20 13.22
C ALA A 32 -29.97 -3.77 13.57
N THR A 33 -29.69 -2.96 12.57
CA THR A 33 -29.43 -1.52 12.75
C THR A 33 -30.72 -0.86 13.22
N GLU A 34 -30.82 -0.59 14.51
CA GLU A 34 -31.96 0.15 15.08
C GLU A 34 -31.81 1.67 14.86
N ALA A 35 -31.72 2.09 13.60
CA ALA A 35 -31.77 3.51 13.29
C ALA A 35 -33.15 4.06 13.70
N THR A 36 -33.19 4.77 14.82
CA THR A 36 -34.43 5.34 15.39
C THR A 36 -34.68 6.76 14.93
N ALA A 37 -33.65 7.44 14.39
CA ALA A 37 -33.71 8.81 13.90
C ALA A 37 -32.93 8.96 12.60
N SER A 38 -33.29 9.97 11.82
CA SER A 38 -32.49 10.42 10.70
C SER A 38 -31.13 10.93 11.17
N ILE A 39 -30.09 10.78 10.34
CA ILE A 39 -28.75 11.26 10.64
C ILE A 39 -28.25 12.21 9.55
N ARG A 40 -27.29 13.03 9.90
CA ARG A 40 -26.60 13.89 8.95
C ARG A 40 -25.69 13.05 8.04
N GLY A 41 -25.67 13.42 6.75
CA GLY A 41 -24.73 12.93 5.77
C GLY A 41 -24.15 14.08 4.94
N ILE A 42 -23.16 13.78 4.10
CA ILE A 42 -22.57 14.72 3.14
C ILE A 42 -22.59 14.13 1.73
N SER A 43 -23.00 14.96 0.77
CA SER A 43 -23.01 14.55 -0.64
C SER A 43 -21.61 14.59 -1.27
N LEU A 44 -21.52 14.06 -2.50
CA LEU A 44 -20.31 14.17 -3.33
C LEU A 44 -19.83 15.61 -3.53
N ASP A 45 -20.77 16.56 -3.54
CA ASP A 45 -20.48 17.99 -3.75
C ASP A 45 -20.27 18.76 -2.44
N GLY A 46 -20.14 18.03 -1.32
CA GLY A 46 -19.91 18.64 0.00
C GLY A 46 -21.14 19.30 0.62
N VAL A 47 -22.34 19.05 0.07
CA VAL A 47 -23.59 19.59 0.60
C VAL A 47 -24.17 18.66 1.67
N GLU A 48 -24.57 19.24 2.79
CA GLU A 48 -25.22 18.48 3.87
C GLU A 48 -26.56 17.90 3.38
N LEU A 49 -26.82 16.64 3.74
CA LEU A 49 -28.06 15.95 3.44
C LEU A 49 -28.53 15.16 4.67
N GLU A 50 -29.82 14.84 4.69
CA GLU A 50 -30.42 14.00 5.71
C GLU A 50 -30.58 12.58 5.20
N LEU A 51 -30.04 11.62 5.95
CA LEU A 51 -30.24 10.20 5.73
C LEU A 51 -31.38 9.72 6.60
N GLU A 52 -32.52 9.44 6.00
CA GLU A 52 -33.73 9.02 6.69
C GLU A 52 -33.51 7.68 7.40
N ALA A 53 -34.00 7.57 8.63
CA ALA A 53 -33.92 6.34 9.42
C ALA A 53 -34.50 5.12 8.70
N ALA A 54 -35.55 5.30 7.89
CA ALA A 54 -36.14 4.23 7.10
C ALA A 54 -35.17 3.69 6.04
N ALA A 55 -34.46 4.59 5.32
CA ALA A 55 -33.49 4.20 4.32
C ALA A 55 -32.26 3.50 4.91
N ILE A 56 -31.82 3.91 6.10
CA ILE A 56 -30.72 3.24 6.83
C ILE A 56 -31.14 1.83 7.24
N ARG A 57 -32.36 1.65 7.74
CA ARG A 57 -32.88 0.31 8.08
C ARG A 57 -33.00 -0.58 6.85
N GLU A 58 -33.52 -0.04 5.74
CA GLU A 58 -33.60 -0.76 4.46
C GLU A 58 -32.24 -1.25 3.98
N LEU A 59 -31.21 -0.39 4.05
CA LEU A 59 -29.83 -0.81 3.78
C LEU A 59 -29.39 -1.92 4.76
N GLY A 60 -29.61 -1.74 6.06
CA GLY A 60 -29.27 -2.75 7.06
C GLY A 60 -29.97 -4.08 6.82
N ASP A 61 -31.21 -4.08 6.35
CA ASP A 61 -31.96 -5.30 6.02
C ASP A 61 -31.46 -5.98 4.73
N ALA A 62 -30.97 -5.18 3.78
CA ALA A 62 -30.44 -5.66 2.50
C ALA A 62 -29.04 -6.29 2.61
N LEU A 63 -28.23 -5.87 3.58
CA LEU A 63 -26.89 -6.41 3.79
C LEU A 63 -26.90 -7.69 4.64
N SER A 64 -25.97 -8.59 4.35
CA SER A 64 -25.65 -9.75 5.21
C SER A 64 -24.83 -9.33 6.44
N GLY A 65 -23.97 -8.31 6.28
CA GLY A 65 -23.18 -7.71 7.33
C GLY A 65 -23.89 -6.54 8.02
N PRO A 66 -23.35 -6.03 9.14
CA PRO A 66 -23.97 -4.92 9.88
C PRO A 66 -23.72 -3.56 9.20
N VAL A 67 -24.66 -2.64 9.37
CA VAL A 67 -24.46 -1.20 9.19
C VAL A 67 -24.20 -0.61 10.58
N LEU A 68 -23.08 0.08 10.77
CA LEU A 68 -22.70 0.69 12.04
C LEU A 68 -22.90 2.21 11.97
N LEU A 69 -23.53 2.76 12.99
CA LEU A 69 -23.72 4.20 13.22
C LEU A 69 -22.83 4.66 14.38
N SER A 70 -22.62 5.97 14.47
CA SER A 70 -21.89 6.55 15.60
C SER A 70 -22.58 6.16 16.93
N GLY A 71 -21.81 5.58 17.86
CA GLY A 71 -22.30 5.06 19.12
C GLY A 71 -22.58 3.56 19.13
N ASP A 72 -22.64 2.90 17.96
CA ASP A 72 -22.80 1.44 17.93
C ASP A 72 -21.53 0.72 18.38
N PRO A 73 -21.67 -0.44 19.05
CA PRO A 73 -20.53 -1.29 19.34
C PRO A 73 -19.75 -1.64 18.07
N GLY A 74 -18.44 -1.38 18.08
CA GLY A 74 -17.55 -1.66 16.94
C GLY A 74 -17.36 -0.51 15.95
N TYR A 75 -18.20 0.56 15.99
CA TYR A 75 -18.06 1.70 15.08
C TYR A 75 -16.68 2.35 15.15
N ASP A 76 -16.22 2.70 16.37
CA ASP A 76 -14.91 3.34 16.53
C ASP A 76 -13.75 2.44 16.06
N GLY A 77 -13.83 1.13 16.25
CA GLY A 77 -12.86 0.18 15.73
C GLY A 77 -12.88 0.06 14.21
N ALA A 78 -14.09 0.06 13.63
CA ALA A 78 -14.26 -0.07 12.18
C ALA A 78 -13.80 1.18 11.40
N ARG A 79 -14.00 2.40 11.91
CA ARG A 79 -13.59 3.64 11.25
C ARG A 79 -12.09 3.92 11.33
N MET A 80 -11.38 3.32 12.29
CA MET A 80 -9.94 3.52 12.46
C MET A 80 -9.17 2.94 11.29
N ILE A 81 -8.26 3.73 10.72
CA ILE A 81 -7.33 3.29 9.69
C ILE A 81 -5.89 3.29 10.22
N TRP A 82 -4.97 2.73 9.46
CA TRP A 82 -3.58 2.56 9.89
C TRP A 82 -2.92 3.87 10.32
N ASN A 83 -3.02 4.94 9.51
CA ASN A 83 -2.39 6.22 9.80
C ASN A 83 -3.19 7.01 10.85
N GLY A 84 -2.65 7.14 12.04
CA GLY A 84 -3.26 7.84 13.18
C GLY A 84 -3.51 9.34 12.99
N MET A 85 -3.04 9.94 11.89
CA MET A 85 -3.38 11.32 11.55
C MET A 85 -4.84 11.50 11.15
N HIS A 86 -5.52 10.44 10.71
CA HIS A 86 -6.86 10.50 10.12
C HIS A 86 -7.91 9.95 11.09
N ASP A 87 -8.49 10.84 11.91
CA ASP A 87 -9.56 10.54 12.85
C ASP A 87 -10.92 11.00 12.27
N LYS A 88 -11.31 10.46 11.12
CA LYS A 88 -12.57 10.79 10.43
C LYS A 88 -13.73 9.96 10.95
N ARG A 89 -14.96 10.50 10.81
CA ARG A 89 -16.20 9.92 11.33
C ARG A 89 -17.25 9.75 10.22
N PRO A 90 -17.32 8.59 9.56
CA PRO A 90 -18.38 8.29 8.60
C PRO A 90 -19.78 8.43 9.23
N ALA A 91 -20.77 8.90 8.47
CA ALA A 91 -22.16 8.89 8.92
C ALA A 91 -22.64 7.45 9.17
N LEU A 92 -22.22 6.52 8.31
CA LEU A 92 -22.47 5.09 8.47
C LEU A 92 -21.33 4.25 7.86
N ILE A 93 -21.16 3.04 8.39
CA ILE A 93 -20.19 2.05 7.91
C ILE A 93 -20.95 0.80 7.50
N ALA A 94 -20.89 0.44 6.23
CA ALA A 94 -21.43 -0.82 5.73
C ALA A 94 -20.33 -1.89 5.77
N GLN A 95 -20.37 -2.80 6.74
CA GLN A 95 -19.44 -3.93 6.80
C GLN A 95 -19.93 -5.05 5.89
N CYS A 96 -19.34 -5.14 4.70
CA CYS A 96 -19.77 -6.09 3.67
C CYS A 96 -19.13 -7.48 3.89
N LEU A 97 -19.95 -8.52 3.68
CA LEU A 97 -19.52 -9.92 3.75
C LEU A 97 -19.50 -10.59 2.38
N SER A 98 -20.11 -9.96 1.38
CA SER A 98 -20.21 -10.48 0.02
C SER A 98 -20.21 -9.36 -1.02
N SER A 99 -20.05 -9.72 -2.28
CA SER A 99 -20.12 -8.80 -3.42
C SER A 99 -21.52 -8.20 -3.59
N GLU A 100 -22.56 -8.94 -3.21
CA GLU A 100 -23.94 -8.48 -3.18
C GLU A 100 -24.12 -7.37 -2.14
N ASP A 101 -23.54 -7.52 -0.94
CA ASP A 101 -23.54 -6.45 0.08
C ASP A 101 -22.90 -5.18 -0.46
N VAL A 102 -21.73 -5.32 -1.12
CA VAL A 102 -21.04 -4.19 -1.74
C VAL A 102 -21.90 -3.52 -2.82
N ALA A 103 -22.59 -4.31 -3.65
CA ALA A 103 -23.47 -3.79 -4.68
C ALA A 103 -24.65 -2.98 -4.07
N GLN A 104 -25.25 -3.46 -2.97
CA GLN A 104 -26.27 -2.72 -2.23
C GLN A 104 -25.75 -1.42 -1.65
N ALA A 105 -24.56 -1.43 -1.03
CA ALA A 105 -23.94 -0.25 -0.46
C ALA A 105 -23.59 0.81 -1.55
N VAL A 106 -23.07 0.37 -2.71
CA VAL A 106 -22.80 1.22 -3.87
C VAL A 106 -24.09 1.85 -4.41
N ASN A 107 -25.17 1.07 -4.57
CA ASN A 107 -26.47 1.56 -5.01
C ASN A 107 -27.03 2.61 -4.04
N PHE A 108 -26.97 2.32 -2.73
CA PHE A 108 -27.40 3.26 -1.70
C PHE A 108 -26.66 4.60 -1.78
N ALA A 109 -25.33 4.55 -1.94
CA ALA A 109 -24.51 5.75 -2.09
C ALA A 109 -24.84 6.54 -3.35
N ARG A 110 -24.92 5.86 -4.51
CA ARG A 110 -25.23 6.47 -5.80
C ARG A 110 -26.57 7.18 -5.80
N GLU A 111 -27.64 6.52 -5.32
CA GLU A 111 -29.00 7.06 -5.32
C GLU A 111 -29.14 8.31 -4.46
N ARG A 112 -28.24 8.50 -3.50
CA ARG A 112 -28.23 9.65 -2.59
C ARG A 112 -27.08 10.63 -2.88
N SER A 113 -26.30 10.37 -3.94
CA SER A 113 -25.07 11.11 -4.23
C SER A 113 -24.16 11.26 -2.98
N LEU A 114 -24.09 10.24 -2.14
CA LEU A 114 -23.42 10.27 -0.84
C LEU A 114 -21.90 10.12 -1.01
N LEU A 115 -21.12 10.97 -0.33
CA LEU A 115 -19.66 10.82 -0.28
C LEU A 115 -19.30 9.42 0.22
N THR A 116 -18.44 8.73 -0.54
CA THR A 116 -18.18 7.31 -0.30
C THR A 116 -16.69 7.03 -0.24
N ALA A 117 -16.25 6.41 0.85
CA ALA A 117 -14.91 5.87 1.01
C ALA A 117 -14.92 4.34 1.01
N ILE A 118 -13.89 3.73 0.43
CA ILE A 118 -13.75 2.27 0.39
C ILE A 118 -12.60 1.85 1.29
N ARG A 119 -12.88 0.98 2.26
CA ARG A 119 -11.89 0.39 3.13
C ARG A 119 -11.64 -1.08 2.77
N GLY A 120 -10.47 -1.36 2.13
CA GLY A 120 -9.92 -2.72 2.08
C GLY A 120 -9.19 -3.04 3.39
N GLY A 121 -7.85 -3.07 3.41
CA GLY A 121 -7.07 -3.24 4.65
C GLY A 121 -6.89 -1.97 5.49
N GLY A 122 -7.40 -0.81 5.06
CA GLY A 122 -7.33 0.43 5.84
C GLY A 122 -5.93 1.05 5.95
N HIS A 123 -4.99 0.73 5.08
CA HIS A 123 -3.58 1.17 5.12
C HIS A 123 -3.30 2.43 4.29
N SER A 124 -4.30 3.27 4.06
CA SER A 124 -4.15 4.49 3.26
C SER A 124 -3.30 5.53 3.96
N TRP A 125 -2.13 5.85 3.42
CA TRP A 125 -1.28 6.95 3.88
C TRP A 125 -2.04 8.29 3.88
N PRO A 126 -2.73 8.67 2.77
CA PRO A 126 -3.47 9.94 2.69
C PRO A 126 -4.85 9.91 3.37
N GLY A 127 -5.26 8.80 4.00
CA GLY A 127 -6.55 8.71 4.68
C GLY A 127 -7.76 8.68 3.75
N LYS A 128 -7.60 8.20 2.51
CA LYS A 128 -8.66 8.13 1.50
C LYS A 128 -9.63 6.95 1.70
N SER A 129 -9.28 6.01 2.60
CA SER A 129 -10.13 4.84 2.92
C SER A 129 -11.19 5.10 3.99
N VAL A 130 -11.32 6.34 4.46
CA VAL A 130 -12.33 6.80 5.43
C VAL A 130 -12.73 8.24 5.12
N CYS A 131 -13.99 8.60 5.34
CA CYS A 131 -14.51 9.96 5.12
C CYS A 131 -15.24 10.48 6.34
N ASP A 132 -15.47 11.79 6.42
CA ASP A 132 -16.39 12.39 7.39
C ASP A 132 -17.79 12.45 6.82
N ASP A 133 -18.79 12.19 7.63
CA ASP A 133 -20.23 12.34 7.33
C ASP A 133 -20.71 11.60 6.06
N GLY A 134 -19.89 10.73 5.45
CA GLY A 134 -20.23 9.93 4.28
C GLY A 134 -20.49 8.45 4.60
N LEU A 135 -20.56 7.63 3.57
CA LEU A 135 -20.59 6.17 3.69
C LEU A 135 -19.17 5.60 3.61
N MET A 136 -18.81 4.75 4.55
CA MET A 136 -17.64 3.88 4.42
C MET A 136 -18.08 2.46 4.08
N ILE A 137 -17.72 1.96 2.90
CA ILE A 137 -17.87 0.55 2.52
C ILE A 137 -16.65 -0.19 3.04
N ASP A 138 -16.85 -1.03 4.05
CA ASP A 138 -15.79 -1.77 4.73
C ASP A 138 -15.75 -3.23 4.28
N LEU A 139 -14.64 -3.59 3.61
CA LEU A 139 -14.37 -4.93 3.09
C LEU A 139 -13.57 -5.80 4.07
N SER A 140 -13.24 -5.31 5.27
CA SER A 140 -12.31 -5.99 6.18
C SER A 140 -12.70 -7.43 6.54
N GLN A 141 -13.98 -7.78 6.41
CA GLN A 141 -14.47 -9.13 6.62
C GLN A 141 -14.32 -10.05 5.38
N MET A 142 -14.04 -9.48 4.21
CA MET A 142 -13.82 -10.19 2.95
C MET A 142 -12.31 -10.46 2.75
N HIS A 143 -11.68 -11.14 3.73
CA HIS A 143 -10.23 -11.30 3.80
C HIS A 143 -9.74 -12.72 3.48
N ASN A 144 -10.60 -13.59 2.97
CA ASN A 144 -10.23 -14.94 2.60
C ASN A 144 -9.22 -14.96 1.45
N VAL A 145 -8.29 -15.91 1.49
CA VAL A 145 -7.34 -16.20 0.39
C VAL A 145 -7.39 -17.68 0.10
N GLU A 146 -7.72 -18.01 -1.14
CA GLU A 146 -7.73 -19.38 -1.64
C GLU A 146 -6.60 -19.58 -2.65
N VAL A 147 -5.89 -20.73 -2.58
CA VAL A 147 -4.78 -21.05 -3.46
C VAL A 147 -5.09 -22.29 -4.29
N ASP A 148 -5.12 -22.10 -5.60
CA ASP A 148 -5.10 -23.21 -6.57
C ASP A 148 -3.63 -23.51 -6.93
N THR A 149 -3.08 -24.53 -6.29
CA THR A 149 -1.68 -24.94 -6.51
C THR A 149 -1.44 -25.53 -7.90
N ALA A 150 -2.46 -26.13 -8.51
CA ALA A 150 -2.33 -26.74 -9.83
C ALA A 150 -2.30 -25.66 -10.93
N ALA A 151 -3.13 -24.63 -10.80
CA ALA A 151 -3.15 -23.49 -11.70
C ALA A 151 -2.11 -22.43 -11.32
N LYS A 152 -1.47 -22.52 -10.13
CA LYS A 152 -0.61 -21.49 -9.53
C LYS A 152 -1.32 -20.15 -9.49
N ARG A 153 -2.49 -20.13 -8.87
CA ARG A 153 -3.32 -18.91 -8.71
C ARG A 153 -3.70 -18.71 -7.25
N ALA A 154 -3.86 -17.44 -6.86
CA ALA A 154 -4.44 -17.07 -5.58
C ALA A 154 -5.63 -16.16 -5.78
N TYR A 155 -6.74 -16.48 -5.13
CA TYR A 155 -7.95 -15.66 -5.10
C TYR A 155 -8.03 -14.97 -3.74
N ALA A 156 -7.79 -13.67 -3.70
CA ALA A 156 -7.79 -12.89 -2.47
C ALA A 156 -8.99 -11.93 -2.42
N GLY A 157 -9.71 -11.95 -1.32
CA GLY A 157 -10.82 -11.02 -1.08
C GLY A 157 -10.37 -9.56 -1.00
N GLY A 158 -11.26 -8.62 -1.31
CA GLY A 158 -10.95 -7.18 -1.36
C GLY A 158 -10.48 -6.56 -0.05
N GLY A 159 -10.77 -7.21 1.08
CA GLY A 159 -10.31 -6.86 2.43
C GLY A 159 -9.09 -7.65 2.91
N ALA A 160 -8.53 -8.56 2.10
CA ALA A 160 -7.36 -9.33 2.48
C ALA A 160 -6.15 -8.44 2.71
N LEU A 161 -5.32 -8.83 3.68
CA LEU A 161 -4.03 -8.21 3.96
C LEU A 161 -2.91 -8.97 3.23
N LEU A 162 -1.78 -8.30 2.97
CA LEU A 162 -0.61 -8.93 2.35
C LEU A 162 -0.12 -10.13 3.16
N GLY A 163 -0.18 -10.06 4.50
CA GLY A 163 0.15 -11.18 5.36
C GLY A 163 -0.77 -12.40 5.16
N ASN A 164 -2.08 -12.18 4.85
CA ASN A 164 -2.98 -13.28 4.52
C ASN A 164 -2.56 -13.95 3.19
N LEU A 165 -2.20 -13.14 2.19
CA LEU A 165 -1.72 -13.61 0.90
C LEU A 165 -0.41 -14.38 1.03
N ASP A 166 0.60 -13.82 1.72
CA ASP A 166 1.89 -14.45 1.95
C ASP A 166 1.72 -15.77 2.72
N ASP A 167 0.93 -15.80 3.80
CA ASP A 167 0.71 -17.01 4.58
C ASP A 167 0.07 -18.14 3.75
N ALA A 168 -0.94 -17.81 2.97
CA ALA A 168 -1.64 -18.78 2.13
C ALA A 168 -0.72 -19.34 1.02
N THR A 169 0.04 -18.47 0.34
CA THR A 169 0.85 -18.89 -0.81
C THR A 169 2.15 -19.58 -0.40
N LEU A 170 2.86 -19.05 0.61
CA LEU A 170 4.11 -19.64 1.11
C LEU A 170 3.94 -21.02 1.72
N ALA A 171 2.74 -21.36 2.22
CA ALA A 171 2.40 -22.71 2.68
C ALA A 171 2.52 -23.77 1.58
N HIS A 172 2.46 -23.35 0.33
CA HIS A 172 2.52 -24.21 -0.85
C HIS A 172 3.82 -24.05 -1.66
N GLY A 173 4.81 -23.31 -1.15
CA GLY A 173 6.05 -23.02 -1.89
C GLY A 173 5.81 -22.12 -3.10
N LEU A 174 4.82 -21.23 -3.00
CA LEU A 174 4.43 -20.29 -4.04
C LEU A 174 4.49 -18.87 -3.48
N ALA A 175 4.73 -17.87 -4.37
CA ALA A 175 4.67 -16.46 -4.02
C ALA A 175 4.25 -15.60 -5.23
N THR A 176 3.83 -14.38 -4.95
CA THR A 176 3.68 -13.29 -5.92
C THR A 176 4.29 -12.03 -5.34
N THR A 177 4.40 -10.94 -6.11
CA THR A 177 4.89 -9.67 -5.57
C THR A 177 3.90 -9.11 -4.56
N ALA A 178 4.33 -8.99 -3.31
CA ALA A 178 3.62 -8.37 -2.21
C ALA A 178 4.47 -7.25 -1.59
N GLY A 179 3.84 -6.30 -0.90
CA GLY A 179 4.52 -5.18 -0.25
C GLY A 179 5.33 -5.60 0.97
N VAL A 180 5.96 -4.62 1.62
CA VAL A 180 6.96 -4.83 2.68
C VAL A 180 6.39 -4.77 4.09
N VAL A 181 5.09 -4.58 4.25
CA VAL A 181 4.36 -4.51 5.54
C VAL A 181 3.17 -5.45 5.49
N SER A 182 3.12 -6.43 6.38
CA SER A 182 2.16 -7.55 6.30
C SER A 182 0.70 -7.13 6.50
N HIS A 183 0.44 -6.07 7.28
CA HIS A 183 -0.91 -5.54 7.53
C HIS A 183 -1.39 -4.52 6.49
N THR A 184 -0.66 -4.30 5.39
CA THR A 184 -1.16 -3.55 4.24
C THR A 184 -2.26 -4.32 3.53
N GLY A 185 -3.33 -3.62 3.11
CA GLY A 185 -4.43 -4.24 2.37
C GLY A 185 -4.09 -4.54 0.92
N CYS A 186 -4.40 -5.75 0.45
CA CYS A 186 -4.22 -6.14 -0.95
C CYS A 186 -4.93 -5.18 -1.92
N GLY A 187 -6.12 -4.68 -1.56
CA GLY A 187 -6.95 -3.86 -2.44
C GLY A 187 -6.25 -2.60 -2.95
N GLY A 188 -6.07 -1.61 -2.10
CA GLY A 188 -5.43 -0.34 -2.49
C GLY A 188 -4.00 -0.53 -2.99
N PHE A 189 -3.26 -1.46 -2.39
CA PHE A 189 -1.91 -1.80 -2.78
C PHE A 189 -1.83 -2.25 -4.25
N THR A 190 -2.64 -3.23 -4.63
CA THR A 190 -2.69 -3.74 -6.01
C THR A 190 -3.16 -2.68 -6.99
N LEU A 191 -4.28 -1.99 -6.69
CA LEU A 191 -4.89 -1.05 -7.63
C LEU A 191 -3.97 0.12 -8.02
N GLY A 192 -3.02 0.51 -7.15
CA GLY A 192 -2.04 1.55 -7.45
C GLY A 192 -0.77 1.06 -8.15
N GLY A 193 -0.54 -0.26 -8.22
CA GLY A 193 0.68 -0.83 -8.83
C GLY A 193 1.27 -1.99 -8.03
N GLY A 194 1.64 -1.74 -6.77
CA GLY A 194 2.13 -2.77 -5.85
C GLY A 194 3.62 -3.06 -5.96
N PHE A 195 4.43 -2.28 -5.22
CA PHE A 195 5.88 -2.47 -5.12
C PHE A 195 6.23 -3.41 -3.98
N GLY A 196 7.24 -4.26 -4.19
CA GLY A 196 7.74 -5.14 -3.15
C GLY A 196 9.10 -5.75 -3.50
N ARG A 197 9.63 -6.56 -2.58
CA ARG A 197 10.99 -7.13 -2.69
C ARG A 197 11.17 -8.13 -3.84
N LEU A 198 10.06 -8.62 -4.43
CA LEU A 198 10.08 -9.56 -5.54
C LEU A 198 9.82 -8.91 -6.92
N ASN A 199 9.60 -7.58 -6.97
CA ASN A 199 9.19 -6.88 -8.17
C ASN A 199 10.21 -6.98 -9.32
N ARG A 200 11.52 -7.05 -9.02
CA ARG A 200 12.54 -7.16 -10.05
C ARG A 200 12.49 -8.50 -10.78
N LYS A 201 12.04 -9.56 -10.11
CA LYS A 201 11.93 -10.90 -10.68
C LYS A 201 10.56 -11.17 -11.32
N TYR A 202 9.49 -10.73 -10.65
CA TYR A 202 8.12 -11.10 -11.04
C TYR A 202 7.28 -9.90 -11.50
N GLY A 203 7.83 -8.70 -11.60
CA GLY A 203 7.07 -7.48 -11.90
C GLY A 203 6.33 -6.93 -10.69
N LEU A 204 5.60 -5.85 -10.90
CA LEU A 204 4.71 -5.28 -9.89
C LEU A 204 3.55 -6.25 -9.59
N THR A 205 2.81 -6.01 -8.51
CA THR A 205 1.64 -6.84 -8.19
C THR A 205 0.59 -6.83 -9.31
N ILE A 206 0.41 -5.69 -9.99
CA ILE A 206 -0.49 -5.58 -11.16
C ILE A 206 -0.05 -6.41 -12.37
N ASP A 207 1.22 -6.73 -12.48
CA ASP A 207 1.76 -7.55 -13.59
C ASP A 207 1.44 -9.04 -13.36
N ASN A 208 1.16 -9.38 -12.11
CA ASN A 208 0.72 -10.70 -11.69
C ASN A 208 -0.81 -10.80 -11.53
N LEU A 209 -1.57 -9.73 -11.81
CA LEU A 209 -3.03 -9.77 -11.75
C LEU A 209 -3.57 -10.38 -13.05
N LEU A 210 -4.33 -11.47 -12.93
CA LEU A 210 -4.94 -12.20 -14.03
C LEU A 210 -6.41 -11.81 -14.26
N GLY A 211 -7.08 -11.36 -13.20
CA GLY A 211 -8.46 -10.93 -13.23
C GLY A 211 -8.91 -10.38 -11.90
N ALA A 212 -10.12 -9.89 -11.86
CA ALA A 212 -10.75 -9.40 -10.63
C ALA A 212 -12.28 -9.51 -10.73
N GLU A 213 -12.94 -9.46 -9.57
CA GLU A 213 -14.36 -9.14 -9.47
C GLU A 213 -14.50 -7.72 -8.93
N ILE A 214 -15.30 -6.90 -9.61
CA ILE A 214 -15.45 -5.47 -9.29
C ILE A 214 -16.93 -5.07 -9.35
N ILE A 215 -17.34 -4.20 -8.42
CA ILE A 215 -18.65 -3.53 -8.45
C ILE A 215 -18.44 -2.11 -8.95
N THR A 216 -18.99 -1.81 -10.12
CA THR A 216 -18.95 -0.48 -10.76
C THR A 216 -20.04 0.46 -10.21
N ALA A 217 -20.00 1.73 -10.55
CA ALA A 217 -20.93 2.74 -10.00
C ALA A 217 -22.40 2.47 -10.33
N ASP A 218 -22.70 1.67 -11.35
CA ASP A 218 -24.07 1.21 -11.65
C ASP A 218 -24.57 0.07 -10.74
N GLY A 219 -23.76 -0.33 -9.74
CA GLY A 219 -24.07 -1.41 -8.79
C GLY A 219 -23.93 -2.82 -9.36
N LYS A 220 -23.41 -2.98 -10.56
CA LYS A 220 -23.24 -4.29 -11.18
C LYS A 220 -21.95 -4.98 -10.75
N ILE A 221 -22.06 -6.26 -10.43
CA ILE A 221 -20.91 -7.15 -10.20
C ILE A 221 -20.39 -7.57 -11.57
N ARG A 222 -19.11 -7.34 -11.82
CA ARG A 222 -18.44 -7.67 -13.08
C ARG A 222 -17.20 -8.52 -12.81
N LYS A 223 -16.99 -9.56 -13.63
CA LYS A 223 -15.69 -10.22 -13.73
C LYS A 223 -14.90 -9.55 -14.83
N ILE A 224 -13.64 -9.29 -14.59
CA ILE A 224 -12.77 -8.58 -15.52
C ILE A 224 -11.43 -9.29 -15.66
N SER A 225 -10.92 -9.33 -16.87
CA SER A 225 -9.62 -9.92 -17.22
C SER A 225 -9.11 -9.29 -18.52
N ALA A 226 -8.03 -9.84 -19.07
CA ALA A 226 -7.53 -9.43 -20.40
C ALA A 226 -8.54 -9.74 -21.52
N GLU A 227 -9.43 -10.71 -21.32
CA GLU A 227 -10.43 -11.18 -22.30
C GLU A 227 -11.83 -10.62 -22.00
N GLU A 228 -12.15 -10.30 -20.75
CA GLU A 228 -13.45 -9.81 -20.31
C GLU A 228 -13.32 -8.40 -19.73
N GLU A 229 -14.02 -7.42 -20.31
CA GLU A 229 -13.94 -5.99 -19.95
C GLU A 229 -12.48 -5.46 -19.93
N PRO A 230 -11.70 -5.64 -21.01
CA PRO A 230 -10.25 -5.42 -21.03
C PRO A 230 -9.84 -3.98 -20.72
N ASP A 231 -10.66 -2.98 -21.05
CA ASP A 231 -10.38 -1.59 -20.73
C ASP A 231 -10.50 -1.31 -19.23
N LEU A 232 -11.52 -1.88 -18.58
CA LEU A 232 -11.67 -1.76 -17.12
C LEU A 232 -10.54 -2.52 -16.40
N PHE A 233 -10.18 -3.70 -16.89
CA PHE A 233 -9.05 -4.46 -16.36
C PHE A 233 -7.71 -3.72 -16.52
N TRP A 234 -7.50 -3.05 -17.66
CA TRP A 234 -6.35 -2.18 -17.88
C TRP A 234 -6.34 -1.02 -16.87
N ALA A 235 -7.50 -0.37 -16.66
CA ALA A 235 -7.62 0.82 -15.81
C ALA A 235 -7.35 0.52 -14.34
N ILE A 236 -7.78 -0.63 -13.81
CA ILE A 236 -7.52 -0.99 -12.40
C ILE A 236 -6.07 -1.41 -12.14
N ARG A 237 -5.28 -1.64 -13.17
CA ARG A 237 -3.87 -1.97 -13.05
C ARG A 237 -3.00 -0.70 -13.02
N GLY A 238 -3.15 0.09 -11.94
CA GLY A 238 -2.41 1.33 -11.68
C GLY A 238 -3.26 2.58 -11.58
N GLY A 239 -4.52 2.59 -12.08
CA GLY A 239 -5.42 3.74 -11.98
C GLY A 239 -6.14 3.87 -10.64
N GLY A 240 -5.80 3.05 -9.65
CA GLY A 240 -6.35 3.10 -8.30
C GLY A 240 -7.82 2.68 -8.20
N GLY A 241 -8.45 3.04 -7.11
CA GLY A 241 -9.87 2.72 -6.82
C GLY A 241 -10.89 3.60 -7.52
N ASN A 242 -10.56 4.23 -8.64
CA ASN A 242 -11.41 5.20 -9.34
C ASN A 242 -12.61 4.58 -10.09
N PHE A 243 -12.60 3.28 -10.34
CA PHE A 243 -13.52 2.63 -11.30
C PHE A 243 -14.56 1.74 -10.64
N GLY A 244 -14.42 1.45 -9.35
CA GLY A 244 -15.31 0.56 -8.62
C GLY A 244 -14.67 -0.02 -7.37
N VAL A 245 -15.42 -0.89 -6.71
CA VAL A 245 -15.00 -1.62 -5.52
C VAL A 245 -14.61 -3.04 -5.93
N VAL A 246 -13.32 -3.37 -5.82
CA VAL A 246 -12.85 -4.74 -6.12
C VAL A 246 -13.08 -5.62 -4.91
N THR A 247 -13.84 -6.69 -5.10
CA THR A 247 -14.20 -7.67 -4.05
C THR A 247 -13.36 -8.93 -4.08
N GLN A 248 -12.74 -9.25 -5.23
CA GLN A 248 -11.80 -10.35 -5.35
C GLN A 248 -10.71 -10.03 -6.38
N PHE A 249 -9.49 -10.41 -6.06
CA PHE A 249 -8.32 -10.36 -6.94
C PHE A 249 -7.90 -11.79 -7.29
N ASP A 250 -7.47 -12.01 -8.53
CA ASP A 250 -6.96 -13.28 -9.03
C ASP A 250 -5.49 -13.08 -9.45
N TYR A 251 -4.56 -13.63 -8.67
CA TYR A 251 -3.13 -13.44 -8.87
C TYR A 251 -2.46 -14.67 -9.47
N GLN A 252 -1.55 -14.47 -10.40
CA GLN A 252 -0.53 -15.43 -10.79
C GLN A 252 0.46 -15.65 -9.65
N LEU A 253 0.76 -16.91 -9.37
CA LEU A 253 1.78 -17.32 -8.42
C LEU A 253 2.96 -17.96 -9.15
N HIS A 254 4.13 -17.87 -8.52
CA HIS A 254 5.40 -18.41 -8.99
C HIS A 254 5.96 -19.42 -7.99
N ASP A 255 6.67 -20.45 -8.48
CA ASP A 255 7.43 -21.34 -7.61
C ASP A 255 8.44 -20.51 -6.81
N PHE A 256 8.46 -20.71 -5.50
CA PHE A 256 9.23 -19.88 -4.61
C PHE A 256 9.85 -20.69 -3.45
N ASP A 257 11.18 -20.66 -3.36
CA ASP A 257 11.84 -21.10 -2.15
C ASP A 257 11.78 -20.01 -1.09
N ARG A 258 11.05 -20.25 -0.01
CA ARG A 258 10.90 -19.28 1.06
C ARG A 258 12.19 -19.04 1.87
N ASN A 259 13.19 -19.92 1.77
CA ASN A 259 14.49 -19.74 2.39
C ASN A 259 15.42 -19.00 1.43
N ILE A 260 15.54 -17.70 1.60
CA ILE A 260 16.23 -16.78 0.71
C ILE A 260 17.45 -16.13 1.35
N LEU A 261 18.39 -15.68 0.52
CA LEU A 261 19.53 -14.88 0.97
C LEU A 261 19.07 -13.42 1.09
N SER A 262 18.98 -12.88 2.32
CA SER A 262 18.45 -11.55 2.56
C SER A 262 18.95 -10.94 3.85
N GLY A 263 18.82 -9.61 3.96
CA GLY A 263 19.24 -8.83 5.12
C GLY A 263 19.67 -7.43 4.71
N MET A 264 20.45 -6.80 5.54
CA MET A 264 20.96 -5.45 5.31
C MET A 264 22.43 -5.36 5.71
N ILE A 265 23.22 -4.62 4.93
CA ILE A 265 24.52 -4.12 5.36
C ILE A 265 24.35 -2.67 5.80
N VAL A 266 24.93 -2.31 6.93
CA VAL A 266 24.76 -0.98 7.54
C VAL A 266 26.12 -0.33 7.73
N TRP A 267 26.26 0.94 7.35
CA TRP A 267 27.44 1.76 7.52
C TRP A 267 27.12 3.01 8.35
N PRO A 268 28.16 3.62 8.98
CA PRO A 268 28.01 4.96 9.55
C PRO A 268 27.59 5.95 8.48
N ILE A 269 26.79 6.96 8.84
CA ILE A 269 26.28 7.98 7.88
C ILE A 269 27.41 8.74 7.18
N GLU A 270 28.57 8.87 7.78
CA GLU A 270 29.75 9.51 7.18
C GLU A 270 30.24 8.81 5.91
N GLN A 271 29.85 7.55 5.71
CA GLN A 271 30.15 6.79 4.50
C GLN A 271 29.00 6.83 3.46
N ALA A 272 27.95 7.63 3.71
CA ALA A 272 26.78 7.68 2.83
C ALA A 272 27.15 7.98 1.36
N ARG A 273 28.08 8.91 1.14
CA ARG A 273 28.54 9.25 -0.21
C ARG A 273 29.17 8.05 -0.92
N GLU A 274 30.12 7.38 -0.29
CA GLU A 274 30.80 6.19 -0.84
C GLU A 274 29.79 5.08 -1.16
N VAL A 275 28.82 4.85 -0.27
CA VAL A 275 27.81 3.79 -0.42
C VAL A 275 26.82 4.14 -1.53
N LEU A 276 26.35 5.38 -1.64
CA LEU A 276 25.39 5.79 -2.65
C LEU A 276 26.02 5.90 -4.04
N GLU A 277 27.24 6.39 -4.15
CA GLU A 277 27.99 6.41 -5.42
C GLU A 277 28.24 4.99 -5.94
N PHE A 278 28.66 4.08 -5.06
CA PHE A 278 28.74 2.66 -5.40
C PHE A 278 27.40 2.11 -5.87
N TYR A 279 26.31 2.38 -5.13
CA TYR A 279 24.97 1.93 -5.52
C TYR A 279 24.56 2.44 -6.89
N ALA A 280 24.83 3.71 -7.20
CA ALA A 280 24.54 4.31 -8.49
C ALA A 280 25.22 3.56 -9.65
N GLU A 281 26.48 3.14 -9.48
CA GLU A 281 27.25 2.39 -10.48
C GLU A 281 26.83 0.92 -10.57
N TRP A 282 26.51 0.30 -9.42
CA TRP A 282 26.23 -1.13 -9.30
C TRP A 282 24.80 -1.51 -9.66
N SER A 283 23.81 -0.70 -9.27
CA SER A 283 22.39 -1.06 -9.34
C SER A 283 21.87 -1.26 -10.78
N PRO A 284 22.36 -0.58 -11.83
CA PRO A 284 21.92 -0.88 -13.20
C PRO A 284 22.27 -2.29 -13.69
N GLY A 285 23.31 -2.89 -13.11
CA GLY A 285 23.81 -4.23 -13.46
C GLY A 285 23.22 -5.38 -12.66
N LEU A 286 22.29 -5.12 -11.75
CA LEU A 286 21.70 -6.15 -10.88
C LEU A 286 20.94 -7.22 -11.68
N SER A 287 21.10 -8.49 -11.31
CA SER A 287 20.26 -9.57 -11.83
C SER A 287 18.79 -9.36 -11.46
N ARG A 288 17.88 -10.07 -12.13
CA ARG A 288 16.45 -10.02 -11.79
C ARG A 288 16.16 -10.60 -10.41
N GLU A 289 16.98 -11.54 -9.98
CA GLU A 289 16.89 -12.21 -8.69
C GLU A 289 17.25 -11.30 -7.51
N LEU A 290 18.04 -10.23 -7.77
CA LEU A 290 18.57 -9.36 -6.74
C LEU A 290 17.78 -8.05 -6.65
N TYR A 291 17.04 -7.90 -5.54
CA TYR A 291 16.54 -6.62 -5.07
C TYR A 291 17.57 -6.04 -4.09
N ALA A 292 17.95 -4.77 -4.31
CA ALA A 292 18.85 -4.05 -3.41
C ALA A 292 18.45 -2.58 -3.37
N GLY A 293 18.15 -2.05 -2.17
CA GLY A 293 17.67 -0.68 -2.01
C GLY A 293 18.39 0.05 -0.87
N PRO A 294 18.97 1.25 -1.12
CA PRO A 294 19.55 2.06 -0.05
C PRO A 294 18.48 2.67 0.85
N MET A 295 18.83 2.85 2.11
CA MET A 295 18.06 3.59 3.10
C MET A 295 18.97 4.48 3.95
N MET A 296 18.48 5.64 4.37
CA MET A 296 19.11 6.47 5.39
C MET A 296 18.11 6.74 6.51
N ALA A 297 18.53 6.58 7.75
CA ALA A 297 17.69 6.79 8.90
C ALA A 297 18.50 7.16 10.14
N THR A 298 17.86 7.81 11.09
CA THR A 298 18.40 8.00 12.44
C THR A 298 17.72 7.02 13.39
N MET A 299 18.54 6.22 14.03
CA MET A 299 18.12 5.21 14.99
C MET A 299 17.60 5.87 16.29
N PRO A 300 16.80 5.16 17.12
CA PRO A 300 16.27 5.72 18.37
C PRO A 300 17.31 6.21 19.37
N ASP A 301 18.55 5.74 19.28
CA ASP A 301 19.66 6.21 20.10
C ASP A 301 20.36 7.49 19.57
N GLY A 302 19.84 8.03 18.47
CA GLY A 302 20.38 9.23 17.80
C GLY A 302 21.49 8.93 16.78
N THR A 303 21.86 7.67 16.55
CA THR A 303 22.87 7.31 15.56
C THR A 303 22.29 7.32 14.17
N SER A 304 22.83 8.15 13.27
CA SER A 304 22.44 8.15 11.85
C SER A 304 23.24 7.10 11.07
N VAL A 305 22.56 6.40 10.18
CA VAL A 305 23.14 5.28 9.41
C VAL A 305 22.68 5.36 7.95
N ILE A 306 23.48 4.75 7.08
CA ILE A 306 23.08 4.33 5.75
C ILE A 306 23.12 2.80 5.68
N GLY A 307 22.12 2.20 5.05
CA GLY A 307 22.05 0.75 4.83
C GLY A 307 21.68 0.44 3.38
N ILE A 308 22.02 -0.76 2.93
CA ILE A 308 21.48 -1.35 1.70
C ILE A 308 20.78 -2.64 2.09
N GLU A 309 19.44 -2.66 1.95
CA GLU A 309 18.63 -3.86 2.08
C GLU A 309 18.83 -4.74 0.85
N VAL A 310 18.92 -6.05 1.05
CA VAL A 310 19.11 -7.05 0.00
C VAL A 310 18.09 -8.16 0.15
N VAL A 311 17.47 -8.54 -0.97
CA VAL A 311 16.70 -9.78 -1.11
C VAL A 311 17.10 -10.47 -2.41
N TYR A 312 17.69 -11.66 -2.29
CA TYR A 312 18.08 -12.48 -3.42
C TYR A 312 17.24 -13.77 -3.45
N ASN A 313 16.46 -13.95 -4.49
CA ASN A 313 15.51 -15.05 -4.64
C ASN A 313 15.88 -16.00 -5.80
N GLY A 314 17.17 -16.32 -5.92
CA GLY A 314 17.76 -17.26 -6.87
C GLY A 314 18.62 -18.33 -6.17
N ASP A 315 19.57 -18.92 -6.91
CA ASP A 315 20.57 -19.82 -6.34
C ASP A 315 21.44 -19.05 -5.31
N PRO A 316 21.45 -19.42 -4.03
CA PRO A 316 22.16 -18.67 -2.99
C PRO A 316 23.68 -18.63 -3.23
N VAL A 317 24.28 -19.64 -3.90
CA VAL A 317 25.71 -19.61 -4.25
C VAL A 317 26.00 -18.53 -5.29
N GLN A 318 25.09 -18.32 -6.23
CA GLN A 318 25.20 -17.23 -7.19
C GLN A 318 24.93 -15.88 -6.51
N GLY A 319 23.95 -15.81 -5.62
CA GLY A 319 23.66 -14.61 -4.83
C GLY A 319 24.86 -14.13 -4.02
N GLU A 320 25.56 -15.05 -3.33
CA GLU A 320 26.79 -14.69 -2.60
C GLU A 320 27.85 -14.08 -3.51
N LYS A 321 27.98 -14.54 -4.77
CA LYS A 321 28.93 -13.95 -5.72
C LYS A 321 28.51 -12.54 -6.17
N GLU A 322 27.24 -12.32 -6.37
CA GLU A 322 26.70 -11.00 -6.77
C GLU A 322 26.85 -9.97 -5.65
N LEU A 323 26.88 -10.42 -4.39
CA LEU A 323 27.05 -9.55 -3.22
C LEU A 323 28.51 -9.24 -2.86
N VAL A 324 29.49 -9.90 -3.50
CA VAL A 324 30.93 -9.64 -3.23
C VAL A 324 31.29 -8.15 -3.40
N PRO A 325 30.88 -7.43 -4.45
CA PRO A 325 31.16 -5.99 -4.58
C PRO A 325 30.57 -5.18 -3.43
N LEU A 326 29.32 -5.44 -3.05
CA LEU A 326 28.62 -4.75 -1.98
C LEU A 326 29.33 -4.93 -0.62
N ARG A 327 29.80 -6.14 -0.32
CA ARG A 327 30.53 -6.43 0.92
C ARG A 327 31.94 -5.85 0.97
N ALA A 328 32.47 -5.42 -0.16
CA ALA A 328 33.81 -4.85 -0.27
C ALA A 328 33.86 -3.33 0.01
N ILE A 329 32.71 -2.65 0.11
CA ILE A 329 32.66 -1.21 0.27
C ILE A 329 32.89 -0.80 1.72
N GLY A 330 33.72 0.22 1.91
CA GLY A 330 33.86 0.95 3.15
C GLY A 330 34.16 0.06 4.37
N LYS A 331 33.60 0.45 5.50
CA LYS A 331 33.70 -0.29 6.78
C LYS A 331 32.31 -0.40 7.41
N PRO A 332 31.55 -1.44 7.11
CA PRO A 332 30.22 -1.59 7.68
C PRO A 332 30.26 -1.76 9.21
N ILE A 333 29.20 -1.27 9.85
CA ILE A 333 28.92 -1.52 11.27
C ILE A 333 28.41 -2.96 11.44
N ASP A 334 27.59 -3.42 10.50
CA ASP A 334 26.97 -4.74 10.52
C ASP A 334 26.76 -5.27 9.10
N ASP A 335 26.92 -6.58 8.92
CA ASP A 335 26.48 -7.35 7.75
C ASP A 335 25.47 -8.39 8.23
N GLY A 336 24.20 -8.07 8.06
CA GLY A 336 23.08 -8.92 8.46
C GLY A 336 22.58 -9.85 7.37
N ILE A 337 23.23 -9.90 6.18
CA ILE A 337 22.81 -10.73 5.05
C ILE A 337 23.09 -12.20 5.34
N LYS A 338 22.04 -13.03 5.28
CA LYS A 338 22.08 -14.47 5.57
C LYS A 338 20.93 -15.19 4.92
N MET A 339 21.00 -16.51 4.87
CA MET A 339 19.83 -17.34 4.54
C MET A 339 18.81 -17.24 5.66
N GLN A 340 17.56 -16.87 5.31
CA GLN A 340 16.44 -16.78 6.25
C GLN A 340 15.10 -16.94 5.54
N ASP A 341 14.07 -17.20 6.32
CA ASP A 341 12.69 -17.31 5.82
C ASP A 341 12.21 -15.96 5.28
N TYR A 342 11.68 -15.93 4.05
CA TYR A 342 11.11 -14.73 3.41
C TYR A 342 10.06 -14.03 4.27
N LYS A 343 9.25 -14.79 5.03
CA LYS A 343 8.25 -14.20 5.93
C LYS A 343 8.88 -13.28 6.97
N VAL A 344 10.11 -13.57 7.44
CA VAL A 344 10.83 -12.68 8.37
C VAL A 344 11.07 -11.31 7.73
N MET A 345 11.44 -11.30 6.44
CA MET A 345 11.61 -10.04 5.69
C MET A 345 10.28 -9.30 5.49
N GLN A 346 9.20 -10.03 5.20
CA GLN A 346 7.87 -9.44 4.94
C GLN A 346 7.20 -8.86 6.19
N THR A 347 7.66 -9.23 7.39
CA THR A 347 7.07 -8.76 8.67
C THR A 347 8.03 -7.89 9.50
N GLN A 348 9.25 -7.66 9.04
CA GLN A 348 10.26 -6.94 9.84
C GLN A 348 9.87 -5.49 10.12
N GLU A 349 9.13 -4.84 9.19
CA GLU A 349 8.70 -3.44 9.31
C GLU A 349 7.39 -3.26 10.10
N ASP A 350 6.66 -4.35 10.40
CA ASP A 350 5.32 -4.28 11.00
C ASP A 350 5.31 -3.52 12.34
N ALA A 351 6.35 -3.71 13.15
CA ALA A 351 6.44 -3.05 14.45
C ALA A 351 6.81 -1.56 14.34
N ALA A 352 7.63 -1.18 13.36
CA ALA A 352 8.03 0.20 13.13
C ALA A 352 6.88 1.01 12.49
N LEU A 353 6.06 0.34 11.68
CA LEU A 353 4.91 0.93 10.98
C LEU A 353 3.57 0.49 11.59
N ALA A 354 3.51 0.40 12.93
CA ALA A 354 2.33 -0.05 13.66
C ALA A 354 1.11 0.87 13.44
N HIS A 355 -0.09 0.29 13.59
CA HIS A 355 -1.35 1.04 13.53
C HIS A 355 -1.40 2.15 14.59
N GLY A 356 -1.98 3.30 14.23
CA GLY A 356 -2.22 4.43 15.12
C GLY A 356 -1.04 5.41 15.22
N VAL A 357 0.13 5.09 14.66
CA VAL A 357 1.22 6.06 14.52
C VAL A 357 0.80 7.14 13.51
N ARG A 358 0.99 8.39 13.89
CA ARG A 358 0.81 9.53 12.98
C ARG A 358 1.97 9.57 12.01
N SER A 359 1.71 9.62 10.73
CA SER A 359 2.76 9.50 9.72
C SER A 359 2.45 10.32 8.48
N TYR A 360 3.48 10.91 7.91
CA TYR A 360 3.40 11.61 6.64
C TYR A 360 4.52 11.16 5.72
N ALA A 361 4.21 11.00 4.45
CA ALA A 361 5.17 10.58 3.45
C ALA A 361 5.00 11.35 2.15
N LYS A 362 6.08 11.45 1.40
CA LYS A 362 6.17 11.84 0.01
C LYS A 362 7.01 10.82 -0.73
N ASN A 363 6.90 10.78 -2.04
CA ASN A 363 7.72 9.87 -2.84
C ASN A 363 8.06 10.47 -4.20
N ALA A 364 9.09 9.90 -4.85
CA ALA A 364 9.51 10.29 -6.18
C ALA A 364 9.91 9.05 -6.99
N MET A 365 9.41 8.95 -8.21
CA MET A 365 9.87 7.96 -9.19
C MET A 365 11.09 8.51 -9.92
N VAL A 366 12.23 7.85 -9.80
CA VAL A 366 13.52 8.33 -10.32
C VAL A 366 13.98 7.43 -11.46
N GLY A 367 14.27 8.05 -12.61
CA GLY A 367 14.71 7.34 -13.81
C GLY A 367 16.17 6.87 -13.74
N GLU A 368 17.04 7.65 -13.11
CA GLU A 368 18.47 7.36 -13.00
C GLU A 368 19.02 7.82 -11.65
N PHE A 369 19.86 7.01 -11.03
CA PHE A 369 20.49 7.33 -9.76
C PHE A 369 21.80 8.11 -10.00
N THR A 370 21.65 9.42 -10.29
CA THR A 370 22.75 10.30 -10.71
C THR A 370 23.59 10.80 -9.53
N GLN A 371 24.80 11.35 -9.83
CA GLN A 371 25.62 12.03 -8.82
C GLN A 371 24.87 13.21 -8.17
N GLY A 372 24.12 13.98 -8.96
CA GLY A 372 23.30 15.09 -8.42
C GLY A 372 22.25 14.61 -7.42
N LEU A 373 21.59 13.48 -7.70
CA LEU A 373 20.67 12.87 -6.75
C LEU A 373 21.37 12.43 -5.46
N VAL A 374 22.57 11.84 -5.57
CA VAL A 374 23.37 11.45 -4.38
C VAL A 374 23.70 12.67 -3.52
N ASP A 375 24.14 13.76 -4.14
CA ASP A 375 24.46 15.01 -3.45
C ASP A 375 23.23 15.57 -2.71
N ASP A 376 22.10 15.70 -3.42
CA ASP A 376 20.87 16.26 -2.85
C ASP A 376 20.27 15.35 -1.76
N MET A 377 20.34 14.01 -1.90
CA MET A 377 19.91 13.07 -0.84
C MET A 377 20.72 13.25 0.46
N ILE A 378 22.04 13.38 0.33
CA ILE A 378 22.93 13.56 1.48
C ILE A 378 22.67 14.91 2.14
N ASP A 379 22.58 15.98 1.35
CA ASP A 379 22.35 17.33 1.86
C ASP A 379 20.98 17.44 2.56
N ALA A 380 19.93 16.86 1.99
CA ALA A 380 18.61 16.81 2.61
C ALA A 380 18.63 16.03 3.95
N PHE A 381 19.32 14.88 4.00
CA PHE A 381 19.43 14.11 5.24
C PHE A 381 20.24 14.85 6.32
N ILE A 382 21.33 15.50 5.97
CA ILE A 382 22.13 16.29 6.92
C ILE A 382 21.33 17.49 7.45
N ALA A 383 20.53 18.12 6.59
CA ALA A 383 19.70 19.28 6.98
C ALA A 383 18.62 18.89 8.00
N ASP A 384 18.01 17.73 7.85
CA ASP A 384 17.03 17.22 8.82
C ASP A 384 17.01 15.66 8.89
N PRO A 385 17.80 15.07 9.80
CA PRO A 385 17.96 13.62 9.91
C PRO A 385 16.79 12.91 10.63
N ARG A 386 15.69 13.61 10.95
CA ARG A 386 14.52 13.03 11.63
C ARG A 386 13.61 12.27 10.68
N ALA A 387 13.65 12.58 9.39
CA ALA A 387 12.96 11.78 8.38
C ALA A 387 13.86 10.60 7.96
N ALA A 388 13.20 9.51 7.52
CA ALA A 388 13.89 8.41 6.87
C ALA A 388 13.68 8.46 5.36
N ILE A 389 14.69 8.04 4.60
CA ILE A 389 14.55 7.68 3.19
C ILE A 389 14.68 6.17 3.10
N PHE A 390 13.75 5.53 2.39
CA PHE A 390 13.98 4.19 1.88
C PHE A 390 13.63 4.13 0.40
N THR A 391 14.10 3.11 -0.27
CA THR A 391 13.91 2.99 -1.71
C THR A 391 13.29 1.66 -2.08
N HIS A 392 12.48 1.67 -3.14
CA HIS A 392 12.11 0.45 -3.84
C HIS A 392 12.84 0.39 -5.17
N THR A 393 13.72 -0.59 -5.31
CA THR A 393 14.46 -0.81 -6.56
C THR A 393 13.53 -1.35 -7.63
N CYS A 394 13.48 -0.67 -8.75
CA CYS A 394 12.71 -1.04 -9.94
C CYS A 394 13.58 -1.77 -10.98
N GLY A 395 13.23 -1.70 -12.24
CA GLY A 395 13.92 -2.41 -13.32
C GLY A 395 13.61 -3.92 -13.32
N GLY A 396 14.44 -4.73 -13.97
CA GLY A 396 14.16 -6.15 -14.13
C GLY A 396 12.79 -6.39 -14.80
N ALA A 397 11.95 -7.25 -14.23
CA ALA A 397 10.62 -7.57 -14.78
C ALA A 397 9.63 -6.37 -14.79
N VAL A 398 9.83 -5.35 -13.94
CA VAL A 398 9.01 -4.12 -13.99
C VAL A 398 9.17 -3.40 -15.32
N ALA A 399 10.39 -3.40 -15.87
CA ALA A 399 10.73 -2.75 -17.13
C ALA A 399 10.41 -3.60 -18.37
N ASP A 400 9.92 -4.83 -18.22
CA ASP A 400 9.44 -5.63 -19.36
C ASP A 400 8.12 -5.08 -19.95
N HIS A 401 7.43 -4.21 -19.19
CA HIS A 401 6.19 -3.58 -19.58
C HIS A 401 6.41 -2.15 -20.05
N GLY A 402 5.72 -1.75 -21.13
CA GLY A 402 5.69 -0.38 -21.60
C GLY A 402 4.82 0.52 -20.72
N GLU A 403 5.02 1.83 -20.83
CA GLU A 403 4.30 2.86 -20.05
C GLU A 403 2.78 2.83 -20.24
N THR A 404 2.29 2.25 -21.33
CA THR A 404 0.87 2.16 -21.70
C THR A 404 0.26 0.76 -21.59
N ASP A 405 1.04 -0.26 -21.21
CA ASP A 405 0.57 -1.65 -21.11
C ASP A 405 -0.41 -1.84 -19.95
N THR A 406 -0.28 -1.00 -18.93
CA THR A 406 -1.20 -0.87 -17.81
C THR A 406 -1.45 0.62 -17.53
N ALA A 407 -2.37 0.94 -16.63
CA ALA A 407 -2.58 2.34 -16.24
C ALA A 407 -1.40 2.94 -15.46
N PHE A 408 -0.50 2.12 -14.90
CA PHE A 408 0.70 2.56 -14.19
C PHE A 408 1.83 2.93 -15.19
N PRO A 409 2.23 4.22 -15.30
CA PRO A 409 3.12 4.66 -16.37
C PRO A 409 4.63 4.56 -16.05
N HIS A 410 5.03 4.51 -14.78
CA HIS A 410 6.43 4.70 -14.36
C HIS A 410 7.29 3.43 -14.51
N ARG A 411 7.25 2.80 -15.70
CA ARG A 411 7.94 1.53 -15.98
C ARG A 411 9.45 1.67 -16.14
N ASN A 412 9.89 2.85 -16.57
CA ASN A 412 11.31 3.17 -16.81
C ASN A 412 12.04 3.70 -15.57
N ALA A 413 11.35 3.82 -14.42
CA ALA A 413 12.01 4.23 -13.20
C ALA A 413 13.03 3.18 -12.75
N GLN A 414 14.22 3.62 -12.34
CA GLN A 414 15.24 2.78 -11.73
C GLN A 414 14.92 2.52 -10.26
N THR A 415 14.34 3.52 -9.59
CA THR A 415 13.98 3.43 -8.18
C THR A 415 12.80 4.33 -7.84
N MET A 416 12.05 3.96 -6.80
CA MET A 416 11.14 4.84 -6.10
C MET A 416 11.78 5.25 -4.77
N LEU A 417 11.95 6.54 -4.54
CA LEU A 417 12.35 7.09 -3.26
C LEU A 417 11.11 7.36 -2.41
N VAL A 418 11.15 6.98 -1.15
CA VAL A 418 10.09 7.28 -0.19
C VAL A 418 10.68 8.04 0.99
N PHE A 419 10.16 9.23 1.22
CA PHE A 419 10.49 10.08 2.36
C PHE A 419 9.37 9.99 3.35
N PHE A 420 9.66 9.57 4.57
CA PHE A 420 8.62 9.49 5.58
C PHE A 420 9.12 9.87 6.96
N THR A 421 8.21 10.30 7.78
CA THR A 421 8.43 10.50 9.21
C THR A 421 7.19 10.07 9.99
N GLY A 422 7.41 9.64 11.23
CA GLY A 422 6.34 9.26 12.15
C GLY A 422 6.49 9.98 13.49
N TRP A 423 5.38 10.26 14.15
CA TRP A 423 5.34 10.93 15.47
C TRP A 423 4.09 10.50 16.26
N ALA A 424 4.09 10.76 17.55
CA ALA A 424 2.98 10.38 18.43
C ALA A 424 2.03 11.57 18.74
N ASP A 425 2.58 12.78 18.94
CA ASP A 425 1.79 13.94 19.38
C ASP A 425 1.15 14.67 18.18
N PRO A 426 -0.17 14.87 18.15
CA PRO A 426 -0.84 15.68 17.13
C PRO A 426 -0.29 17.11 17.00
N ALA A 427 0.31 17.68 18.04
CA ALA A 427 0.95 19.00 17.99
C ALA A 427 2.14 19.05 17.02
N ASP A 428 2.75 17.90 16.71
CA ASP A 428 3.90 17.80 15.80
C ASP A 428 3.49 17.62 14.32
N ASP A 429 2.19 17.57 13.99
CA ASP A 429 1.70 17.35 12.62
C ASP A 429 2.28 18.33 11.60
N ALA A 430 2.32 19.63 11.96
CA ALA A 430 2.84 20.66 11.06
C ALA A 430 4.35 20.49 10.80
N ILE A 431 5.08 20.05 11.83
CA ILE A 431 6.54 19.83 11.75
C ILE A 431 6.83 18.62 10.87
N GLY A 432 6.17 17.48 11.14
CA GLY A 432 6.37 16.25 10.36
C GLY A 432 6.01 16.41 8.89
N LYS A 433 4.88 17.06 8.58
CA LYS A 433 4.48 17.38 7.20
C LYS A 433 5.50 18.26 6.49
N LYS A 434 5.95 19.35 7.18
CA LYS A 434 6.92 20.28 6.60
C LYS A 434 8.22 19.57 6.24
N MET A 435 8.70 18.71 7.11
CA MET A 435 9.93 17.95 6.91
C MET A 435 9.90 17.14 5.61
N CYS A 436 8.87 16.31 5.42
CA CYS A 436 8.75 15.50 4.19
C CYS A 436 8.57 16.36 2.94
N ARG A 437 7.88 17.50 3.04
CA ARG A 437 7.74 18.45 1.92
C ARG A 437 9.07 19.11 1.56
N ASP A 438 9.85 19.52 2.54
CA ASP A 438 11.17 20.12 2.33
C ASP A 438 12.11 19.12 1.62
N TRP A 439 12.09 17.86 2.03
CA TRP A 439 12.86 16.80 1.38
C TRP A 439 12.38 16.54 -0.04
N HIS A 440 11.08 16.43 -0.26
CA HIS A 440 10.52 16.25 -1.60
C HIS A 440 10.91 17.41 -2.50
N ALA A 441 10.82 18.66 -2.02
CA ALA A 441 11.19 19.83 -2.80
C ALA A 441 12.69 19.88 -3.14
N ALA A 442 13.57 19.39 -2.25
CA ALA A 442 15.00 19.29 -2.51
C ALA A 442 15.33 18.29 -3.63
N LEU A 443 14.49 17.27 -3.81
CA LEU A 443 14.72 16.15 -4.75
C LEU A 443 13.78 16.19 -5.97
N ASP A 444 12.89 17.19 -6.08
CA ASP A 444 11.85 17.28 -7.11
C ASP A 444 12.44 17.33 -8.54
N SER A 445 13.61 17.93 -8.70
CA SER A 445 14.31 18.00 -10.01
C SER A 445 14.72 16.64 -10.58
N HIS A 446 14.75 15.59 -9.75
CA HIS A 446 15.07 14.21 -10.11
C HIS A 446 13.83 13.34 -10.31
N SER A 447 12.64 13.88 -10.00
CA SER A 447 11.38 13.14 -10.03
C SER A 447 10.79 13.09 -11.45
N GLY A 448 10.45 11.88 -11.91
CA GLY A 448 9.65 11.66 -13.12
C GLY A 448 8.16 11.43 -12.83
N GLY A 449 7.73 11.58 -11.57
CA GLY A 449 6.38 11.34 -11.09
C GLY A 449 6.36 10.72 -9.71
N TYR A 450 5.19 10.20 -9.30
CA TYR A 450 5.01 9.64 -7.97
C TYR A 450 4.13 8.37 -7.97
N TYR A 451 4.19 7.62 -6.89
CA TYR A 451 3.34 6.45 -6.61
C TYR A 451 2.14 6.87 -5.76
N ASP A 452 0.94 6.79 -6.33
CA ASP A 452 -0.30 7.33 -5.76
C ASP A 452 -0.65 6.78 -4.37
N ASN A 453 -0.29 5.54 -4.07
CA ASN A 453 -0.62 4.93 -2.77
C ASN A 453 0.08 5.59 -1.58
N ILE A 454 1.18 6.30 -1.82
CA ILE A 454 1.96 7.00 -0.80
C ILE A 454 1.71 8.51 -0.86
N GLU A 455 1.31 9.06 -2.02
CA GLU A 455 1.12 10.50 -2.20
C GLU A 455 -0.05 11.04 -1.38
N GLN A 456 0.24 11.98 -0.48
CA GLN A 456 -0.76 12.51 0.47
C GLN A 456 -1.44 13.80 0.02
N GLU A 457 -0.87 14.52 -0.93
CA GLU A 457 -1.39 15.82 -1.39
C GLU A 457 -1.85 15.79 -2.85
N GLY A 458 -2.14 14.63 -3.39
CA GLY A 458 -2.40 14.28 -4.79
C GLY A 458 -3.30 15.17 -5.64
N ASP A 459 -3.54 16.41 -5.23
CA ASP A 459 -4.43 17.34 -5.93
C ASP A 459 -3.73 18.08 -7.07
N THR A 460 -2.41 18.12 -7.07
CA THR A 460 -1.65 18.80 -8.11
C THR A 460 -0.86 17.80 -8.93
N GLY A 461 -1.36 17.50 -10.11
CA GLY A 461 -0.59 16.74 -11.07
C GLY A 461 -1.07 15.32 -11.38
N THR A 462 -2.28 14.93 -10.94
CA THR A 462 -2.87 13.61 -11.29
C THR A 462 -2.77 13.35 -12.80
N ALA A 463 -3.17 14.31 -13.63
CA ALA A 463 -3.06 14.20 -15.08
C ALA A 463 -1.60 14.05 -15.54
N GLY A 464 -0.68 14.85 -14.99
CA GLY A 464 0.75 14.77 -15.28
C GLY A 464 1.36 13.46 -14.83
N ASN A 465 0.95 12.96 -13.67
CA ASN A 465 1.44 11.70 -13.13
C ASN A 465 1.05 10.47 -13.97
N PHE A 466 -0.18 10.44 -14.50
CA PHE A 466 -0.60 9.38 -15.42
C PHE A 466 -0.11 9.59 -16.86
N GLY A 467 0.38 10.79 -17.19
CA GLY A 467 0.98 11.10 -18.49
C GLY A 467 0.13 10.63 -19.67
N PRO A 468 0.68 9.78 -20.59
CA PRO A 468 -0.04 9.34 -21.79
C PRO A 468 -1.28 8.49 -21.51
N ASN A 469 -1.45 7.99 -20.28
CA ASN A 469 -2.55 7.13 -19.89
C ASN A 469 -3.79 7.91 -19.43
N TYR A 470 -3.66 9.22 -19.11
CA TYR A 470 -4.71 9.99 -18.43
C TYR A 470 -6.00 10.10 -19.24
N ASP A 471 -5.92 10.41 -20.53
CA ASP A 471 -7.12 10.57 -21.37
C ASP A 471 -7.88 9.24 -21.54
N ARG A 472 -7.16 8.11 -21.63
CA ARG A 472 -7.79 6.78 -21.65
C ARG A 472 -8.47 6.48 -20.33
N LEU A 473 -7.84 6.79 -19.20
CA LEU A 473 -8.42 6.64 -17.87
C LEU A 473 -9.70 7.45 -17.72
N ARG A 474 -9.73 8.71 -18.16
CA ARG A 474 -10.93 9.55 -18.16
C ARG A 474 -12.07 8.96 -18.98
N SER A 475 -11.75 8.44 -20.17
CA SER A 475 -12.75 7.80 -21.05
C SER A 475 -13.37 6.57 -20.38
N ILE A 476 -12.55 5.73 -19.76
CA ILE A 476 -13.01 4.54 -19.01
C ILE A 476 -13.80 4.97 -17.78
N LYS A 477 -13.36 6.00 -17.06
CA LYS A 477 -14.10 6.59 -15.94
C LYS A 477 -15.49 7.05 -16.36
N THR A 478 -15.62 7.74 -17.50
CA THR A 478 -16.91 8.16 -18.06
C THR A 478 -17.85 6.98 -18.33
N GLN A 479 -17.29 5.84 -18.76
CA GLN A 479 -18.08 4.65 -19.04
C GLN A 479 -18.59 3.96 -17.78
N TYR A 480 -17.75 3.82 -16.73
CA TYR A 480 -18.06 2.97 -15.56
C TYR A 480 -18.47 3.77 -14.32
N ASP A 481 -18.10 5.05 -14.24
CA ASP A 481 -18.47 5.94 -13.16
C ASP A 481 -18.68 7.40 -13.64
N PRO A 482 -19.66 7.64 -14.50
CA PRO A 482 -19.94 8.97 -15.06
C PRO A 482 -20.33 10.01 -14.00
N GLY A 483 -20.85 9.57 -12.85
CA GLY A 483 -21.21 10.42 -11.72
C GLY A 483 -20.06 10.72 -10.77
N ASN A 484 -18.86 10.19 -11.06
CA ASN A 484 -17.68 10.33 -10.22
C ASN A 484 -17.95 9.96 -8.75
N LEU A 485 -18.64 8.83 -8.52
CA LEU A 485 -18.94 8.31 -7.19
C LEU A 485 -17.65 7.92 -6.44
N PHE A 486 -16.73 7.25 -7.13
CA PHE A 486 -15.46 6.78 -6.57
C PHE A 486 -14.36 7.84 -6.72
N ARG A 487 -14.50 8.96 -5.99
CA ARG A 487 -13.58 10.12 -6.06
C ARG A 487 -12.60 10.23 -4.90
N MET A 488 -12.77 9.38 -3.86
CA MET A 488 -11.89 9.37 -2.70
C MET A 488 -10.56 8.64 -2.98
N ASN A 489 -9.90 9.06 -4.06
CA ASN A 489 -8.62 8.55 -4.56
C ASN A 489 -7.80 9.74 -5.09
N SER A 490 -6.69 9.51 -5.82
CA SER A 490 -6.19 10.49 -6.77
C SER A 490 -7.22 10.58 -7.89
N ASN A 491 -8.15 11.52 -7.76
CA ASN A 491 -9.39 11.51 -8.52
C ASN A 491 -9.13 11.67 -10.03
N ILE A 492 -9.59 10.69 -10.80
CA ILE A 492 -9.67 10.75 -12.26
C ILE A 492 -11.08 11.20 -12.60
N GLU A 493 -11.21 12.44 -13.02
CA GLU A 493 -12.53 12.97 -13.40
C GLU A 493 -12.99 12.39 -14.73
N PRO A 494 -14.29 12.12 -14.91
CA PRO A 494 -14.85 11.74 -16.21
C PRO A 494 -14.52 12.78 -17.30
N ALA A 495 -14.46 12.33 -18.57
CA ALA A 495 -14.14 13.19 -19.72
C ALA A 495 -15.30 14.15 -20.07
#